data_ea90cafcbee6221442f6a11c385e81b9
#
_entry.id   ea90cafcbee6221442f6a11c385e81b9
#
_cell.length_a   1.000
_cell.length_b   1.000
_cell.length_c   1.000
_cell.angle_alpha   90.00
_cell.angle_beta   90.00
_cell.angle_gamma   90.00
#
_symmetry.space_group_name_H-M   'P 1'
#
loop_
_entity.id
_entity.type
_entity.pdbx_description
1 polymer ?
#
loop_
_entity_poly.entity_id
_entity_poly.type
_entity_poly.pdbx_seq_one_letter_code
_entity_poly.pdbx_strand_id
1 'polypeptide(L)'
;AKQVFCQSAKHAQVLADNLSISNATNLECSLWSKEQIELIRASVSDKNNKAYIINDANKIKGTPSAVEFCQKKQIDFDLKDKMPYEDFIKALGAYQSFVFFPQTLETFSRIILEARMLGCKLITNSLNGCTYEPWFKELKGTELIDFVDNKRDEIVTTIEDKLFETKEAKEADITVILNCYRRPYNLKMQVEALRNQTIKP
;
A
#
# COMPACT_ATOMS: atom_id res chain seq x y z
N ALA A 1 -4.24 23.58 -14.05
CA ALA A 1 -3.12 22.62 -13.99
C ALA A 1 -3.66 21.27 -13.54
N LYS A 2 -3.19 20.17 -14.14
CA LYS A 2 -3.60 18.82 -13.72
C LYS A 2 -2.96 18.52 -12.37
N GLN A 3 -3.75 18.10 -11.39
CA GLN A 3 -3.23 17.62 -10.11
C GLN A 3 -2.80 16.16 -10.25
N VAL A 4 -1.64 15.84 -9.71
CA VAL A 4 -1.11 14.47 -9.66
C VAL A 4 -0.84 14.10 -8.20
N PHE A 5 -1.35 12.97 -7.77
CA PHE A 5 -1.14 12.45 -6.43
C PHE A 5 -0.30 11.18 -6.48
N CYS A 6 0.57 11.00 -5.52
CA CYS A 6 1.37 9.79 -5.35
C CYS A 6 1.32 9.32 -3.90
N GLN A 7 1.65 8.05 -3.67
CA GLN A 7 1.50 7.43 -2.36
C GLN A 7 2.77 7.43 -1.53
N SER A 8 3.91 7.78 -2.12
CA SER A 8 5.20 7.81 -1.43
C SER A 8 6.20 8.74 -2.09
N ALA A 9 7.20 9.19 -1.33
CA ALA A 9 8.31 9.99 -1.82
C ALA A 9 9.05 9.27 -2.98
N LYS A 10 9.21 7.96 -2.89
CA LYS A 10 9.81 7.16 -3.97
C LYS A 10 8.94 7.15 -5.23
N HIS A 11 7.62 7.11 -5.09
CA HIS A 11 6.69 7.22 -6.22
C HIS A 11 6.79 8.62 -6.86
N ALA A 12 6.82 9.69 -6.05
CA ALA A 12 7.02 11.05 -6.55
C ALA A 12 8.32 11.18 -7.36
N GLN A 13 9.42 10.62 -6.87
CA GLN A 13 10.70 10.60 -7.58
C GLN A 13 10.60 9.89 -8.93
N VAL A 14 9.96 8.71 -8.97
CA VAL A 14 9.78 7.97 -10.23
C VAL A 14 8.94 8.74 -11.25
N LEU A 15 7.91 9.46 -10.80
CA LEU A 15 7.11 10.33 -11.66
C LEU A 15 7.95 11.48 -12.24
N ALA A 16 8.79 12.10 -11.42
CA ALA A 16 9.68 13.17 -11.87
C ALA A 16 10.72 12.64 -12.88
N ASP A 17 11.38 11.53 -12.56
CA ASP A 17 12.49 11.00 -13.37
C ASP A 17 12.03 10.44 -14.73
N ASN A 18 10.86 9.78 -14.78
CA ASN A 18 10.42 9.07 -15.98
C ASN A 18 9.33 9.82 -16.78
N LEU A 19 8.56 10.71 -16.14
CA LEU A 19 7.43 11.39 -16.76
C LEU A 19 7.56 12.92 -16.71
N SER A 20 8.66 13.45 -16.15
CA SER A 20 8.89 14.89 -15.94
C SER A 20 7.76 15.57 -15.11
N ILE A 21 7.12 14.80 -14.22
CA ILE A 21 6.08 15.29 -13.30
C ILE A 21 6.74 15.58 -11.95
N SER A 22 7.14 16.84 -11.75
CA SER A 22 7.84 17.29 -10.53
C SER A 22 6.92 17.88 -9.46
N ASN A 23 5.64 18.08 -9.77
CA ASN A 23 4.65 18.71 -8.89
C ASN A 23 3.62 17.73 -8.33
N ALA A 24 3.93 16.43 -8.28
CA ALA A 24 3.06 15.44 -7.67
C ALA A 24 2.97 15.68 -6.15
N THR A 25 1.74 15.69 -5.63
CA THR A 25 1.48 15.76 -4.18
C THR A 25 1.68 14.38 -3.58
N ASN A 26 2.67 14.23 -2.68
CA ASN A 26 2.87 13.00 -1.94
C ASN A 26 1.82 12.89 -0.82
N LEU A 27 1.02 11.84 -0.83
CA LEU A 27 0.04 11.53 0.21
C LEU A 27 0.66 10.79 1.40
N GLU A 28 1.91 10.33 1.24
CA GLU A 28 2.73 9.65 2.24
C GLU A 28 2.14 8.35 2.78
N CYS A 29 0.99 7.92 2.31
CA CYS A 29 0.32 6.72 2.75
C CYS A 29 -0.64 6.18 1.67
N SER A 30 -1.21 5.02 1.92
CA SER A 30 -2.35 4.45 1.21
C SER A 30 -3.60 4.49 2.09
N LEU A 31 -4.73 4.02 1.59
CA LEU A 31 -6.01 4.05 2.28
C LEU A 31 -6.42 2.65 2.75
N TRP A 32 -6.94 2.58 3.97
CA TRP A 32 -7.64 1.43 4.53
C TRP A 32 -9.05 1.85 4.98
N SER A 33 -10.03 0.96 4.87
CA SER A 33 -11.33 1.20 5.48
C SER A 33 -11.24 1.06 7.01
N LYS A 34 -12.24 1.58 7.73
CA LYS A 34 -12.33 1.42 9.20
C LYS A 34 -12.35 -0.06 9.59
N GLU A 35 -13.10 -0.85 8.86
CA GLU A 35 -13.22 -2.30 9.07
C GLU A 35 -11.88 -3.02 8.89
N GLN A 36 -11.08 -2.59 7.91
CA GLN A 36 -9.74 -3.14 7.70
C GLN A 36 -8.78 -2.77 8.85
N ILE A 37 -8.83 -1.54 9.33
CA ILE A 37 -8.04 -1.09 10.48
C ILE A 37 -8.43 -1.87 11.74
N GLU A 38 -9.72 -2.03 12.02
CA GLU A 38 -10.20 -2.80 13.17
C GLU A 38 -9.82 -4.29 13.06
N LEU A 39 -9.91 -4.87 11.86
CA LEU A 39 -9.45 -6.23 11.61
C LEU A 39 -7.95 -6.39 11.93
N ILE A 40 -7.11 -5.47 11.45
CA ILE A 40 -5.67 -5.50 11.73
C ILE A 40 -5.42 -5.37 13.23
N ARG A 41 -6.09 -4.44 13.90
CA ARG A 41 -5.99 -4.23 15.36
C ARG A 41 -6.35 -5.49 16.14
N ALA A 42 -7.46 -6.13 15.78
CA ALA A 42 -7.94 -7.36 16.41
C ALA A 42 -7.07 -8.59 16.10
N SER A 43 -6.23 -8.53 15.07
CA SER A 43 -5.38 -9.63 14.64
C SER A 43 -3.95 -9.58 15.20
N VAL A 44 -3.62 -8.56 16.00
CA VAL A 44 -2.35 -8.53 16.74
C VAL A 44 -2.37 -9.65 17.79
N SER A 45 -1.40 -10.56 17.73
CA SER A 45 -1.35 -11.73 18.60
C SER A 45 0.09 -12.07 19.00
N ASP A 46 0.24 -13.02 19.92
CA ASP A 46 1.53 -13.58 20.29
C ASP A 46 2.24 -14.16 19.07
N LYS A 47 3.54 -13.95 19.00
CA LYS A 47 4.34 -14.32 17.84
C LYS A 47 4.96 -15.70 18.00
N ASN A 48 4.84 -16.51 16.94
CA ASN A 48 5.70 -17.68 16.79
C ASN A 48 7.12 -17.24 16.34
N ASN A 49 8.08 -18.14 16.36
CA ASN A 49 9.47 -17.85 15.97
C ASN A 49 9.73 -17.98 14.46
N LYS A 50 8.68 -17.96 13.62
CA LYS A 50 8.79 -18.20 12.19
C LYS A 50 8.61 -16.93 11.36
N ALA A 51 9.09 -17.00 10.13
CA ALA A 51 8.80 -16.03 9.10
C ALA A 51 7.60 -16.47 8.24
N TYR A 52 6.76 -15.50 7.85
CA TYR A 52 5.71 -15.70 6.86
C TYR A 52 6.25 -15.34 5.48
N ILE A 53 6.10 -16.24 4.51
CA ILE A 53 6.38 -15.99 3.09
C ILE A 53 5.10 -16.30 2.30
N ILE A 54 4.70 -15.38 1.42
CA ILE A 54 3.57 -15.65 0.51
C ILE A 54 4.04 -16.52 -0.64
N ASN A 55 3.36 -17.64 -0.86
CA ASN A 55 3.52 -18.47 -2.06
C ASN A 55 2.80 -17.83 -3.23
N ASP A 56 3.52 -17.05 -4.03
CA ASP A 56 2.99 -16.38 -5.21
C ASP A 56 3.69 -16.89 -6.46
N ALA A 57 2.93 -17.47 -7.39
CA ALA A 57 3.45 -17.91 -8.69
C ALA A 57 3.94 -16.74 -9.57
N ASN A 58 3.53 -15.49 -9.26
CA ASN A 58 4.01 -14.32 -9.96
C ASN A 58 5.46 -13.99 -9.54
N LYS A 59 6.40 -14.22 -10.44
CA LYS A 59 7.83 -14.02 -10.21
C LYS A 59 8.19 -12.62 -9.70
N ILE A 60 7.41 -11.58 -10.08
CA ILE A 60 7.66 -10.22 -9.58
C ILE A 60 7.41 -10.06 -8.08
N LYS A 61 6.71 -10.95 -7.43
CA LYS A 61 6.54 -10.95 -5.96
C LYS A 61 7.72 -11.50 -5.19
N GLY A 62 8.66 -12.18 -5.87
CA GLY A 62 9.95 -12.58 -5.34
C GLY A 62 9.92 -13.71 -4.31
N THR A 63 8.90 -14.58 -4.34
CA THR A 63 8.82 -15.76 -3.47
C THR A 63 10.10 -16.59 -3.46
N PRO A 64 10.72 -16.95 -4.62
CA PRO A 64 11.96 -17.73 -4.61
C PRO A 64 13.09 -17.03 -3.86
N SER A 65 13.26 -15.72 -4.05
CA SER A 65 14.29 -14.94 -3.35
C SER A 65 14.06 -14.88 -1.84
N ALA A 66 12.81 -14.83 -1.39
CA ALA A 66 12.45 -14.85 0.03
C ALA A 66 12.78 -16.21 0.66
N VAL A 67 12.47 -17.30 -0.03
CA VAL A 67 12.79 -18.68 0.41
C VAL A 67 14.31 -18.88 0.50
N GLU A 68 15.05 -18.53 -0.57
CA GLU A 68 16.51 -18.63 -0.59
C GLU A 68 17.17 -17.84 0.56
N PHE A 69 16.69 -16.62 0.79
CA PHE A 69 17.17 -15.79 1.90
C PHE A 69 16.98 -16.47 3.25
N CYS A 70 15.77 -17.00 3.52
CA CYS A 70 15.47 -17.67 4.79
C CYS A 70 16.34 -18.93 4.98
N GLN A 71 16.51 -19.74 3.92
CA GLN A 71 17.37 -20.92 3.95
C GLN A 71 18.81 -20.55 4.26
N LYS A 72 19.37 -19.55 3.55
CA LYS A 72 20.74 -19.07 3.75
C LYS A 72 20.97 -18.50 5.15
N LYS A 73 19.95 -17.87 5.74
CA LYS A 73 20.02 -17.26 7.06
C LYS A 73 19.56 -18.19 8.19
N GLN A 74 19.16 -19.41 7.88
CA GLN A 74 18.64 -20.39 8.82
C GLN A 74 17.44 -19.84 9.63
N ILE A 75 16.56 -19.11 8.93
CA ILE A 75 15.30 -18.59 9.51
C ILE A 75 14.22 -19.61 9.22
N ASP A 76 13.56 -20.09 10.27
CA ASP A 76 12.37 -20.92 10.15
C ASP A 76 11.24 -20.14 9.46
N PHE A 77 10.58 -20.73 8.46
CA PHE A 77 9.51 -20.07 7.74
C PHE A 77 8.40 -21.03 7.31
N ASP A 78 7.23 -20.47 7.15
CA ASP A 78 6.11 -21.14 6.50
C ASP A 78 5.85 -20.44 5.14
N LEU A 79 5.74 -21.25 4.09
CA LEU A 79 5.31 -20.81 2.77
C LEU A 79 3.79 -20.97 2.69
N LYS A 80 3.06 -19.86 2.61
CA LYS A 80 1.59 -19.82 2.67
C LYS A 80 0.99 -19.43 1.32
N ASP A 81 0.05 -20.23 0.86
CA ASP A 81 -0.73 -19.92 -0.33
C ASP A 81 -1.60 -18.69 -0.12
N LYS A 82 -2.02 -18.07 -1.23
CA LYS A 82 -2.96 -16.96 -1.19
C LYS A 82 -4.28 -17.39 -0.58
N MET A 83 -4.80 -16.56 0.28
CA MET A 83 -6.05 -16.76 0.98
C MET A 83 -6.87 -15.47 1.00
N PRO A 84 -8.15 -15.49 1.39
CA PRO A 84 -8.95 -14.29 1.61
C PRO A 84 -8.25 -13.30 2.55
N TYR A 85 -8.50 -12.00 2.35
CA TYR A 85 -7.80 -10.93 3.07
C TYR A 85 -7.89 -11.07 4.59
N GLU A 86 -9.08 -11.38 5.10
CA GLU A 86 -9.29 -11.53 6.55
C GLU A 86 -8.45 -12.67 7.14
N ASP A 87 -8.43 -13.82 6.46
CA ASP A 87 -7.66 -14.99 6.89
C ASP A 87 -6.16 -14.70 6.82
N PHE A 88 -5.72 -13.96 5.78
CA PHE A 88 -4.35 -13.52 5.64
C PHE A 88 -3.91 -12.63 6.80
N ILE A 89 -4.69 -11.61 7.15
CA ILE A 89 -4.36 -10.68 8.25
C ILE A 89 -4.30 -11.42 9.59
N LYS A 90 -5.28 -12.28 9.87
CA LYS A 90 -5.30 -13.12 11.08
C LYS A 90 -4.10 -14.06 11.15
N ALA A 91 -3.78 -14.73 10.04
CA ALA A 91 -2.64 -15.64 9.97
C ALA A 91 -1.32 -14.88 10.17
N LEU A 92 -1.11 -13.77 9.46
CA LEU A 92 0.10 -12.97 9.52
C LEU A 92 0.35 -12.42 10.93
N GLY A 93 -0.72 -12.11 11.67
CA GLY A 93 -0.65 -11.63 13.06
C GLY A 93 0.12 -12.53 14.01
N ALA A 94 0.18 -13.84 13.74
CA ALA A 94 0.87 -14.82 14.58
C ALA A 94 2.37 -15.00 14.25
N TYR A 95 2.90 -14.36 13.20
CA TYR A 95 4.29 -14.56 12.78
C TYR A 95 5.23 -13.48 13.30
N GLN A 96 6.45 -13.89 13.70
CA GLN A 96 7.47 -12.97 14.15
C GLN A 96 8.01 -12.10 13.02
N SER A 97 8.12 -12.65 11.80
CA SER A 97 8.71 -11.96 10.67
C SER A 97 7.85 -12.12 9.41
N PHE A 98 7.91 -11.13 8.56
CA PHE A 98 7.37 -11.17 7.20
C PHE A 98 8.50 -10.94 6.20
N VAL A 99 8.67 -11.85 5.23
CA VAL A 99 9.75 -11.76 4.22
C VAL A 99 9.13 -11.54 2.86
N PHE A 100 9.51 -10.43 2.22
CA PHE A 100 8.95 -10.04 0.93
C PHE A 100 9.99 -9.29 0.08
N PHE A 101 10.39 -9.87 -1.05
CA PHE A 101 11.41 -9.32 -1.94
C PHE A 101 10.86 -9.07 -3.35
N PRO A 102 10.02 -8.04 -3.56
CA PRO A 102 9.51 -7.73 -4.90
C PRO A 102 10.65 -7.51 -5.89
N GLN A 103 10.45 -7.92 -7.14
CA GLN A 103 11.42 -7.81 -8.22
C GLN A 103 11.20 -6.55 -9.07
N THR A 104 10.12 -5.83 -8.82
CA THR A 104 9.79 -4.53 -9.42
C THR A 104 9.40 -3.56 -8.33
N LEU A 105 9.55 -2.26 -8.59
CA LEU A 105 9.14 -1.23 -7.65
C LEU A 105 7.64 -1.31 -7.36
N GLU A 106 7.30 -1.48 -6.09
CA GLU A 106 5.96 -1.25 -5.56
C GLU A 106 5.89 0.18 -5.02
N THR A 107 5.08 1.02 -5.62
CA THR A 107 4.98 2.44 -5.26
C THR A 107 4.56 2.65 -3.81
N PHE A 108 3.70 1.75 -3.30
CA PHE A 108 3.33 1.65 -1.90
C PHE A 108 2.79 0.24 -1.60
N SER A 109 3.59 -0.59 -0.96
CA SER A 109 3.20 -1.96 -0.65
C SER A 109 2.36 -2.04 0.62
N ARG A 110 1.04 -2.17 0.47
CA ARG A 110 0.11 -2.29 1.62
C ARG A 110 0.46 -3.46 2.53
N ILE A 111 0.80 -4.60 1.93
CA ILE A 111 1.09 -5.84 2.67
C ILE A 111 2.31 -5.69 3.61
N ILE A 112 3.31 -4.90 3.22
CA ILE A 112 4.46 -4.59 4.06
C ILE A 112 4.04 -3.76 5.26
N LEU A 113 3.15 -2.79 5.04
CA LEU A 113 2.67 -1.94 6.11
C LEU A 113 1.75 -2.73 7.06
N GLU A 114 0.89 -3.58 6.53
CA GLU A 114 0.03 -4.49 7.31
C GLU A 114 0.85 -5.42 8.20
N ALA A 115 1.92 -6.01 7.66
CA ALA A 115 2.84 -6.83 8.47
C ALA A 115 3.48 -6.03 9.61
N ARG A 116 3.86 -4.77 9.35
CA ARG A 116 4.46 -3.89 10.35
C ARG A 116 3.43 -3.40 11.38
N MET A 117 2.19 -3.12 10.97
CA MET A 117 1.07 -2.83 11.88
C MET A 117 0.76 -4.01 12.80
N LEU A 118 0.83 -5.22 12.28
CA LEU A 118 0.68 -6.45 13.05
C LEU A 118 1.89 -6.74 13.97
N GLY A 119 2.94 -5.92 13.95
CA GLY A 119 4.13 -6.08 14.80
C GLY A 119 5.17 -7.08 14.26
N CYS A 120 5.05 -7.53 12.99
CA CYS A 120 6.06 -8.40 12.40
C CYS A 120 7.36 -7.65 12.13
N LYS A 121 8.50 -8.32 12.33
CA LYS A 121 9.80 -7.88 11.81
C LYS A 121 9.78 -8.00 10.30
N LEU A 122 9.94 -6.87 9.61
CA LEU A 122 9.97 -6.84 8.16
C LEU A 122 11.37 -7.16 7.63
N ILE A 123 11.45 -8.06 6.65
CA ILE A 123 12.66 -8.37 5.88
C ILE A 123 12.32 -8.17 4.41
N THR A 124 12.86 -7.10 3.82
CA THR A 124 12.53 -6.69 2.43
C THR A 124 13.72 -6.01 1.75
N ASN A 125 13.57 -5.71 0.47
CA ASN A 125 14.54 -4.95 -0.33
C ASN A 125 14.09 -3.48 -0.51
N SER A 126 14.89 -2.69 -1.23
CA SER A 126 14.64 -1.27 -1.49
C SER A 126 13.55 -0.98 -2.55
N LEU A 127 12.87 -2.01 -3.07
CA LEU A 127 11.85 -1.85 -4.11
C LEU A 127 10.44 -1.62 -3.54
N ASN A 128 10.34 -1.04 -2.36
CA ASN A 128 9.07 -0.74 -1.68
C ASN A 128 9.00 0.73 -1.32
N GLY A 129 8.12 1.49 -1.97
CA GLY A 129 8.00 2.93 -1.79
C GLY A 129 7.70 3.37 -0.36
N CYS A 130 6.84 2.65 0.36
CA CYS A 130 6.49 3.00 1.75
C CYS A 130 7.70 3.00 2.69
N THR A 131 8.77 2.25 2.40
CA THR A 131 9.98 2.21 3.25
C THR A 131 10.82 3.48 3.18
N TYR A 132 10.51 4.38 2.25
CA TYR A 132 11.17 5.68 2.09
C TYR A 132 10.47 6.80 2.86
N GLU A 133 9.30 6.53 3.41
CA GLU A 133 8.60 7.51 4.23
C GLU A 133 9.30 7.68 5.60
N PRO A 134 9.48 8.92 6.11
CA PRO A 134 10.19 9.16 7.37
C PRO A 134 9.61 8.35 8.54
N TRP A 135 8.30 8.36 8.70
CA TRP A 135 7.57 7.67 9.77
C TRP A 135 7.72 6.14 9.72
N PHE A 136 8.04 5.57 8.55
CA PHE A 136 8.09 4.11 8.40
C PHE A 136 9.11 3.44 9.33
N LYS A 137 10.25 4.06 9.59
CA LYS A 137 11.29 3.51 10.46
C LYS A 137 10.94 3.63 11.94
N GLU A 138 10.19 4.66 12.30
CA GLU A 138 9.89 5.02 13.68
C GLU A 138 8.68 4.26 14.22
N LEU A 139 7.61 4.15 13.42
CA LEU A 139 6.34 3.58 13.86
C LEU A 139 6.22 2.08 13.58
N LYS A 140 5.58 1.36 14.50
CA LYS A 140 5.24 -0.05 14.39
C LYS A 140 4.08 -0.42 15.32
N GLY A 141 3.43 -1.57 15.07
CA GLY A 141 2.35 -2.06 15.91
C GLY A 141 1.21 -1.06 16.06
N THR A 142 0.69 -0.91 17.26
CA THR A 142 -0.46 -0.05 17.56
C THR A 142 -0.24 1.41 17.18
N GLU A 143 0.95 1.96 17.45
CA GLU A 143 1.27 3.36 17.07
C GLU A 143 1.17 3.58 15.55
N LEU A 144 1.60 2.57 14.76
CA LEU A 144 1.47 2.63 13.31
C LEU A 144 0.02 2.46 12.85
N ILE A 145 -0.77 1.63 13.54
CA ILE A 145 -2.21 1.49 13.25
C ILE A 145 -2.92 2.82 13.47
N ASP A 146 -2.67 3.48 14.60
CA ASP A 146 -3.28 4.77 14.94
C ASP A 146 -2.86 5.86 13.95
N PHE A 147 -1.57 5.89 13.56
CA PHE A 147 -1.08 6.79 12.53
C PHE A 147 -1.78 6.61 11.19
N VAL A 148 -1.93 5.37 10.71
CA VAL A 148 -2.57 5.06 9.42
C VAL A 148 -4.05 5.39 9.44
N ASP A 149 -4.74 5.16 10.56
CA ASP A 149 -6.16 5.51 10.72
C ASP A 149 -6.39 7.02 10.65
N ASN A 150 -5.56 7.80 11.34
CA ASN A 150 -5.61 9.26 11.28
C ASN A 150 -5.21 9.80 9.89
N LYS A 151 -4.20 9.19 9.24
CA LYS A 151 -3.70 9.60 7.92
C LYS A 151 -4.75 9.49 6.82
N ARG A 152 -5.73 8.62 6.98
CA ARG A 152 -6.86 8.51 6.04
C ARG A 152 -7.61 9.83 5.89
N ASP A 153 -7.97 10.46 7.00
CA ASP A 153 -8.75 11.70 6.98
C ASP A 153 -7.90 12.88 6.44
N GLU A 154 -6.60 12.92 6.77
CA GLU A 154 -5.65 13.88 6.17
C GLU A 154 -5.54 13.72 4.65
N ILE A 155 -5.49 12.48 4.15
CA ILE A 155 -5.41 12.20 2.70
C ILE A 155 -6.67 12.71 2.00
N VAL A 156 -7.84 12.42 2.55
CA VAL A 156 -9.12 12.89 1.97
C VAL A 156 -9.14 14.42 1.93
N THR A 157 -8.84 15.08 3.04
CA THR A 157 -8.77 16.55 3.11
C THR A 157 -7.76 17.11 2.12
N THR A 158 -6.56 16.53 2.04
CA THR A 158 -5.53 16.98 1.10
C THR A 158 -6.00 16.89 -0.37
N ILE A 159 -6.69 15.81 -0.71
CA ILE A 159 -7.24 15.64 -2.07
C ILE A 159 -8.34 16.65 -2.32
N GLU A 160 -9.27 16.84 -1.38
CA GLU A 160 -10.36 17.80 -1.49
C GLU A 160 -9.85 19.23 -1.64
N ASP A 161 -8.93 19.66 -0.79
CA ASP A 161 -8.32 20.98 -0.83
C ASP A 161 -7.69 21.24 -2.21
N LYS A 162 -6.87 20.29 -2.68
CA LYS A 162 -6.21 20.42 -3.99
C LYS A 162 -7.17 20.41 -5.18
N LEU A 163 -8.28 19.70 -5.09
CA LEU A 163 -9.31 19.69 -6.12
C LEU A 163 -10.17 20.98 -6.10
N PHE A 164 -10.36 21.59 -4.92
CA PHE A 164 -11.22 22.76 -4.75
C PHE A 164 -10.47 24.10 -4.75
N GLU A 165 -9.16 24.13 -4.48
CA GLU A 165 -8.30 25.29 -4.70
C GLU A 165 -8.36 25.80 -6.16
N THR A 166 -8.78 24.94 -7.09
CA THR A 166 -8.89 25.27 -8.53
C THR A 166 -10.23 25.88 -8.93
N LYS A 167 -11.12 26.24 -8.01
CA LYS A 167 -12.49 26.75 -8.32
C LYS A 167 -12.57 28.11 -9.01
N GLU A 168 -11.47 28.82 -9.17
CA GLU A 168 -11.45 30.06 -9.99
C GLU A 168 -10.99 29.83 -11.44
N ALA A 169 -10.57 28.64 -11.81
CA ALA A 169 -10.23 28.29 -13.18
C ALA A 169 -11.47 27.83 -13.95
N LYS A 170 -11.84 28.57 -14.97
CA LYS A 170 -12.85 28.18 -15.97
C LYS A 170 -12.50 26.77 -16.49
N GLU A 171 -13.47 25.84 -16.38
CA GLU A 171 -13.38 24.45 -16.86
C GLU A 171 -12.14 23.68 -16.35
N ALA A 172 -12.28 23.06 -15.17
CA ALA A 172 -11.28 22.12 -14.70
C ALA A 172 -11.38 20.81 -15.51
N ASP A 173 -10.41 20.57 -16.39
CA ASP A 173 -10.21 19.25 -17.00
C ASP A 173 -9.76 18.27 -15.91
N ILE A 174 -10.71 17.51 -15.37
CA ILE A 174 -10.41 16.45 -14.41
C ILE A 174 -10.06 15.19 -15.20
N THR A 175 -8.80 14.76 -15.13
CA THR A 175 -8.39 13.45 -15.67
C THR A 175 -8.43 12.43 -14.56
N VAL A 176 -9.37 11.47 -14.63
CA VAL A 176 -9.43 10.35 -13.72
C VAL A 176 -8.62 9.18 -14.31
N ILE A 177 -7.53 8.80 -13.64
CA ILE A 177 -6.73 7.63 -14.01
C ILE A 177 -7.26 6.42 -13.27
N LEU A 178 -7.91 5.50 -13.99
CA LEU A 178 -8.42 4.24 -13.46
C LEU A 178 -7.39 3.13 -13.69
N ASN A 179 -6.86 2.57 -12.61
CA ASN A 179 -5.98 1.42 -12.69
C ASN A 179 -6.82 0.13 -12.76
N CYS A 180 -6.84 -0.50 -13.93
CA CYS A 180 -7.69 -1.68 -14.17
C CYS A 180 -6.95 -2.89 -14.75
N TYR A 181 -5.69 -3.09 -14.38
CA TYR A 181 -4.92 -4.23 -14.87
C TYR A 181 -5.68 -5.56 -14.64
N ARG A 182 -6.08 -6.21 -15.75
CA ARG A 182 -6.84 -7.49 -15.79
C ARG A 182 -8.16 -7.51 -14.99
N ARG A 183 -8.82 -6.36 -14.78
CA ARG A 183 -10.11 -6.27 -14.07
C ARG A 183 -11.15 -5.47 -14.86
N PRO A 184 -11.59 -5.94 -16.06
CA PRO A 184 -12.50 -5.18 -16.92
C PRO A 184 -13.86 -4.90 -16.28
N TYR A 185 -14.33 -5.79 -15.40
CA TYR A 185 -15.60 -5.59 -14.68
C TYR A 185 -15.53 -4.40 -13.71
N ASN A 186 -14.44 -4.29 -12.94
CA ASN A 186 -14.25 -3.17 -12.03
C ASN A 186 -14.13 -1.85 -12.79
N LEU A 187 -13.50 -1.83 -13.96
CA LEU A 187 -13.43 -0.64 -14.81
C LEU A 187 -14.83 -0.19 -15.24
N LYS A 188 -15.69 -1.12 -15.67
CA LYS A 188 -17.07 -0.79 -16.05
C LYS A 188 -17.82 -0.14 -14.90
N MET A 189 -17.76 -0.72 -13.69
CA MET A 189 -18.39 -0.15 -12.49
C MET A 189 -17.87 1.24 -12.15
N GLN A 190 -16.56 1.46 -12.24
CA GLN A 190 -15.94 2.76 -11.97
C GLN A 190 -16.35 3.81 -12.98
N VAL A 191 -16.41 3.46 -14.27
CA VAL A 191 -16.89 4.37 -15.33
C VAL A 191 -18.37 4.69 -15.15
N GLU A 192 -19.21 3.71 -14.78
CA GLU A 192 -20.63 3.94 -14.50
C GLU A 192 -20.82 4.84 -13.27
N ALA A 193 -20.03 4.64 -12.21
CA ALA A 193 -20.06 5.51 -11.04
C ALA A 193 -19.70 6.97 -11.38
N LEU A 194 -18.65 7.18 -12.20
CA LEU A 194 -18.26 8.51 -12.69
C LEU A 194 -19.36 9.17 -13.54
N ARG A 195 -20.04 8.40 -14.41
CA ARG A 195 -21.13 8.91 -15.24
C ARG A 195 -22.38 9.32 -14.44
N ASN A 196 -22.57 8.69 -13.28
CA ASN A 196 -23.73 8.94 -12.42
C ASN A 196 -23.48 10.00 -11.33
N GLN A 197 -22.32 10.64 -11.34
CA GLN A 197 -22.03 11.73 -10.41
C GLN A 197 -22.88 12.98 -10.74
N THR A 198 -23.28 13.70 -9.69
CA THR A 198 -24.06 14.94 -9.80
C THR A 198 -23.25 16.09 -10.45
N ILE A 199 -21.94 16.06 -10.31
CA ILE A 199 -21.01 16.95 -11.01
C ILE A 199 -20.33 16.11 -12.08
N LYS A 200 -20.64 16.40 -13.35
CA LYS A 200 -20.00 15.71 -14.47
C LYS A 200 -18.61 16.29 -14.71
N PRO A 201 -17.61 15.42 -14.99
CA PRO A 201 -16.27 15.87 -15.33
C PRO A 201 -16.24 16.67 -16.64
#